data_296d9cebd51046f7cc42a4b9546beb68
#
_entry.id   296d9cebd51046f7cc42a4b9546beb68
#
_cell.length_a   1.000
_cell.length_b   1.000
_cell.length_c   1.000
_cell.angle_alpha   90.00
_cell.angle_beta   90.00
_cell.angle_gamma   90.00
#
_symmetry.space_group_name_H-M   'P 1'
#
loop_
_entity.id
_entity.type
_entity.pdbx_description
1 polymer ?
#
loop_
_entity_poly.entity_id
_entity_poly.type
_entity_poly.pdbx_seq_one_letter_code
_entity_poly.pdbx_strand_id
1 'polypeptide(L)'
;NINQFVVFRVGIEEYAIPILRVNEIIRLKGVSITKVPNTKKEVIGIINLRGEVIPIIDFRLKFNMQEKEPDDSNRIIIVNLPDKNIGFMVDSVSEVVQIEEEDIAKPPEEISDINSKYITGVAKYKVRIFIILDIDIITGDTKNTEGGLKIDEEY
;
A
#
# COMPACT_ATOMS: atom_id res chain seq x y z
N ASN A 1 20.41 -13.39 -5.48
CA ASN A 1 19.47 -12.32 -5.66
C ASN A 1 19.17 -11.60 -4.38
N ILE A 2 19.34 -10.34 -4.40
CA ILE A 2 19.07 -9.53 -3.24
C ILE A 2 17.66 -9.00 -3.33
N ASN A 3 16.84 -9.38 -2.38
CA ASN A 3 15.47 -8.89 -2.32
C ASN A 3 15.38 -7.86 -1.21
N GLN A 4 15.21 -6.61 -1.57
CA GLN A 4 15.04 -5.54 -0.62
C GLN A 4 13.60 -5.11 -0.56
N PHE A 5 13.11 -4.87 0.65
CA PHE A 5 11.73 -4.54 0.88
C PHE A 5 11.61 -3.32 1.79
N VAL A 6 10.61 -2.50 1.50
CA VAL A 6 10.21 -1.45 2.41
C VAL A 6 9.19 -2.05 3.37
N VAL A 7 9.45 -1.94 4.66
CA VAL A 7 8.58 -2.50 5.69
C VAL A 7 7.77 -1.38 6.31
N PHE A 8 6.47 -1.60 6.38
CA PHE A 8 5.58 -0.62 6.98
C PHE A 8 4.59 -1.31 7.91
N ARG A 9 3.98 -0.54 8.77
CA ARG A 9 3.07 -1.08 9.77
C ARG A 9 1.69 -0.50 9.60
N VAL A 10 0.69 -1.35 9.72
CA VAL A 10 -0.70 -0.92 9.85
C VAL A 10 -1.30 -1.78 10.95
N GLY A 11 -1.78 -1.13 12.01
CA GLY A 11 -2.25 -1.85 13.18
C GLY A 11 -1.10 -2.57 13.85
N ILE A 12 -1.29 -3.83 14.15
CA ILE A 12 -0.26 -4.60 14.84
C ILE A 12 0.61 -5.40 13.89
N GLU A 13 0.32 -5.35 12.59
CA GLU A 13 1.04 -6.19 11.65
C GLU A 13 2.00 -5.39 10.81
N GLU A 14 3.07 -6.05 10.39
CA GLU A 14 4.07 -5.47 9.52
C GLU A 14 3.94 -6.05 8.13
N TYR A 15 4.00 -5.18 7.14
CA TYR A 15 3.87 -5.54 5.75
C TYR A 15 5.12 -5.12 5.01
N ALA A 16 5.34 -5.73 3.86
CA ALA A 16 6.52 -5.40 3.06
C ALA A 16 6.17 -5.35 1.59
N ILE A 17 6.80 -4.44 0.88
CA ILE A 17 6.67 -4.38 -0.58
C ILE A 17 8.06 -4.22 -1.17
N PRO A 18 8.28 -4.73 -2.39
CA PRO A 18 9.61 -4.64 -3.00
C PRO A 18 10.03 -3.19 -3.17
N ILE A 19 11.29 -2.92 -2.84
CA ILE A 19 11.76 -1.55 -2.89
C ILE A 19 11.70 -0.97 -4.30
N LEU A 20 11.83 -1.82 -5.31
CA LEU A 20 11.77 -1.33 -6.68
C LEU A 20 10.40 -0.81 -7.08
N ARG A 21 9.38 -1.16 -6.32
CA ARG A 21 8.04 -0.66 -6.58
C ARG A 21 7.74 0.63 -5.83
N VAL A 22 8.65 1.07 -4.97
CA VAL A 22 8.44 2.29 -4.19
C VAL A 22 9.13 3.45 -4.90
N ASN A 23 8.33 4.42 -5.28
CA ASN A 23 8.85 5.61 -5.93
C ASN A 23 9.32 6.61 -4.88
N GLU A 24 8.53 6.77 -3.82
CA GLU A 24 8.81 7.79 -2.84
C GLU A 24 7.96 7.54 -1.60
N ILE A 25 8.43 7.97 -0.44
CA ILE A 25 7.68 7.89 0.80
C ILE A 25 7.58 9.31 1.34
N ILE A 26 6.36 9.78 1.57
CA ILE A 26 6.17 11.15 2.03
C ILE A 26 5.37 11.17 3.32
N ARG A 27 5.53 12.23 4.08
CA ARG A 27 4.76 12.42 5.31
C ARG A 27 3.36 12.85 4.96
N LEU A 28 2.40 12.39 5.74
CA LEU A 28 1.03 12.84 5.56
C LEU A 28 0.92 14.32 5.90
N LYS A 29 1.61 14.75 6.95
CA LYS A 29 1.59 16.14 7.37
C LYS A 29 2.25 17.01 6.30
N GLY A 30 1.62 18.09 5.94
CA GLY A 30 2.16 18.97 4.92
C GLY A 30 1.71 18.62 3.51
N VAL A 31 0.92 17.56 3.37
CA VAL A 31 0.39 17.19 2.08
C VAL A 31 -1.09 17.52 2.07
N SER A 32 -1.53 18.18 1.02
CA SER A 32 -2.93 18.54 0.89
C SER A 32 -3.66 17.50 0.06
N ILE A 33 -4.62 16.82 0.67
CA ILE A 33 -5.38 15.80 -0.02
C ILE A 33 -6.72 16.37 -0.43
N THR A 34 -6.99 16.35 -1.72
CA THR A 34 -8.25 16.86 -2.26
C THR A 34 -9.22 15.70 -2.43
N LYS A 35 -10.37 15.79 -1.80
CA LYS A 35 -11.37 14.73 -1.90
C LYS A 35 -11.99 14.75 -3.28
N VAL A 36 -12.27 13.55 -3.80
CA VAL A 36 -12.88 13.39 -5.09
C VAL A 36 -14.20 12.64 -4.89
N PRO A 37 -15.32 13.19 -5.34
CA PRO A 37 -16.60 12.51 -5.13
C PRO A 37 -16.75 11.30 -6.02
N ASN A 38 -17.61 10.38 -5.59
CA ASN A 38 -17.99 9.20 -6.38
C ASN A 38 -16.83 8.27 -6.67
N THR A 39 -15.89 8.16 -5.72
CA THR A 39 -14.84 7.16 -5.82
C THR A 39 -15.12 6.06 -4.82
N LYS A 40 -14.31 5.02 -4.86
CA LYS A 40 -14.45 3.94 -3.90
C LYS A 40 -14.11 4.45 -2.51
N LYS A 41 -14.66 3.81 -1.51
CA LYS A 41 -14.48 4.28 -0.15
C LYS A 41 -13.02 4.34 0.28
N GLU A 42 -12.18 3.44 -0.25
CA GLU A 42 -10.79 3.42 0.17
C GLU A 42 -9.96 4.54 -0.46
N VAL A 43 -10.48 5.21 -1.49
CA VAL A 43 -9.78 6.33 -2.11
C VAL A 43 -10.13 7.57 -1.31
N ILE A 44 -9.17 8.09 -0.55
CA ILE A 44 -9.44 9.24 0.29
C ILE A 44 -9.26 10.55 -0.45
N GLY A 45 -8.69 10.52 -1.64
CA GLY A 45 -8.56 11.73 -2.43
C GLY A 45 -7.37 11.65 -3.35
N ILE A 46 -6.94 12.82 -3.83
CA ILE A 46 -5.79 12.92 -4.71
C ILE A 46 -4.84 13.96 -4.16
N ILE A 47 -3.57 13.82 -4.51
CA ILE A 47 -2.58 14.85 -4.19
C ILE A 47 -1.91 15.30 -5.48
N ASN A 48 -1.34 16.48 -5.44
CA ASN A 48 -0.53 17.00 -6.52
C ASN A 48 0.90 16.93 -6.05
N LEU A 49 1.67 16.03 -6.65
CA LEU A 49 3.06 15.86 -6.27
C LEU A 49 3.91 16.29 -7.45
N ARG A 50 4.44 17.48 -7.38
CA ARG A 50 5.28 18.07 -8.42
C ARG A 50 4.61 17.99 -9.80
N GLY A 51 3.33 18.33 -9.84
CA GLY A 51 2.58 18.37 -11.09
C GLY A 51 1.92 17.07 -11.48
N GLU A 52 2.18 16.01 -10.76
CA GLU A 52 1.55 14.72 -11.03
C GLU A 52 0.39 14.52 -10.06
N VAL A 53 -0.77 14.16 -10.58
CA VAL A 53 -1.94 13.91 -9.77
C VAL A 53 -1.95 12.44 -9.38
N ILE A 54 -1.91 12.18 -8.08
CA ILE A 54 -1.75 10.82 -7.57
C ILE A 54 -2.92 10.49 -6.66
N PRO A 55 -3.69 9.43 -6.96
CA PRO A 55 -4.75 9.00 -6.04
C PRO A 55 -4.16 8.35 -4.79
N ILE A 56 -4.80 8.59 -3.66
CA ILE A 56 -4.34 8.09 -2.38
C ILE A 56 -5.35 7.10 -1.84
N ILE A 57 -4.88 5.91 -1.55
CA ILE A 57 -5.69 4.84 -1.00
C ILE A 57 -5.34 4.68 0.48
N ASP A 58 -6.37 4.64 1.32
CA ASP A 58 -6.16 4.38 2.74
C ASP A 58 -6.10 2.86 2.93
N PHE A 59 -4.97 2.37 3.39
CA PHE A 59 -4.76 0.93 3.56
C PHE A 59 -5.80 0.33 4.50
N ARG A 60 -6.13 1.03 5.57
CA ARG A 60 -7.12 0.51 6.52
C ARG A 60 -8.50 0.36 5.87
N LEU A 61 -8.90 1.36 5.12
CA LEU A 61 -10.20 1.30 4.45
C LEU A 61 -10.22 0.24 3.35
N LYS A 62 -9.12 0.11 2.63
CA LYS A 62 -9.04 -0.88 1.55
C LYS A 62 -9.29 -2.29 2.08
N PHE A 63 -8.76 -2.60 3.26
CA PHE A 63 -8.85 -3.95 3.79
C PHE A 63 -9.83 -4.06 4.95
N ASN A 64 -10.74 -3.10 5.06
CA ASN A 64 -11.82 -3.13 6.06
C ASN A 64 -11.31 -3.23 7.49
N MET A 65 -10.21 -2.57 7.76
CA MET A 65 -9.68 -2.49 9.11
C MET A 65 -10.32 -1.33 9.84
N GLN A 66 -10.24 -1.35 11.16
CA GLN A 66 -10.79 -0.26 11.95
C GLN A 66 -10.07 1.04 11.62
N GLU A 67 -10.84 2.11 11.46
CA GLU A 67 -10.26 3.40 11.16
C GLU A 67 -9.51 3.95 12.35
N LYS A 68 -8.52 4.76 12.08
CA LYS A 68 -7.70 5.36 13.09
C LYS A 68 -7.44 6.81 12.70
N GLU A 69 -7.49 7.69 13.66
CA GLU A 69 -7.20 9.10 13.40
C GLU A 69 -5.74 9.23 12.97
N PRO A 70 -5.47 9.90 11.86
CA PRO A 70 -4.07 10.05 11.43
C PRO A 70 -3.23 10.83 12.42
N ASP A 71 -1.96 10.50 12.49
CA ASP A 71 -1.03 11.22 13.36
C ASP A 71 0.29 11.45 12.61
N ASP A 72 1.29 11.95 13.31
CA ASP A 72 2.55 12.31 12.68
C ASP A 72 3.33 11.12 12.15
N SER A 73 2.99 9.90 12.55
CA SER A 73 3.67 8.70 12.05
C SER A 73 3.18 8.29 10.69
N ASN A 74 1.98 8.71 10.31
CA ASN A 74 1.42 8.29 9.04
C ASN A 74 2.31 8.68 7.87
N ARG A 75 2.36 7.80 6.89
CA ARG A 75 3.14 8.02 5.68
C ARG A 75 2.31 7.64 4.48
N ILE A 76 2.64 8.22 3.35
CA ILE A 76 2.07 7.82 2.08
C ILE A 76 3.21 7.21 1.28
N ILE A 77 3.03 5.95 0.89
CA ILE A 77 4.01 5.25 0.07
C ILE A 77 3.54 5.36 -1.37
N ILE A 78 4.32 6.06 -2.18
CA ILE A 78 3.99 6.23 -3.59
C ILE A 78 4.59 5.03 -4.33
N VAL A 79 3.73 4.21 -4.92
CA VAL A 79 4.17 3.04 -5.66
C VAL A 79 4.02 3.29 -7.14
N ASN A 80 4.95 2.72 -7.91
CA ASN A 80 4.92 2.90 -9.35
C ASN A 80 4.24 1.71 -10.01
N LEU A 81 3.35 2.02 -10.94
CA LEU A 81 2.69 1.07 -11.81
C LEU A 81 3.17 1.35 -13.23
N PRO A 82 2.87 0.45 -14.16
CA PRO A 82 3.38 0.68 -15.54
C PRO A 82 2.98 2.02 -16.13
N ASP A 83 1.79 2.52 -15.82
CA ASP A 83 1.32 3.73 -16.46
C ASP A 83 1.01 4.87 -15.50
N LYS A 84 1.19 4.70 -14.20
CA LYS A 84 0.86 5.76 -13.25
C LYS A 84 1.40 5.42 -11.88
N ASN A 85 1.27 6.37 -10.96
CA ASN A 85 1.63 6.16 -9.57
C ASN A 85 0.37 6.19 -8.71
N ILE A 86 0.41 5.45 -7.61
CA ILE A 86 -0.67 5.45 -6.63
C ILE A 86 -0.02 5.54 -5.25
N GLY A 87 -0.67 6.22 -4.33
CA GLY A 87 -0.16 6.31 -2.97
C GLY A 87 -0.99 5.49 -2.00
N PHE A 88 -0.32 4.87 -1.05
CA PHE A 88 -0.98 4.13 0.04
C PHE A 88 -0.69 4.83 1.35
N MET A 89 -1.75 5.20 2.07
CA MET A 89 -1.57 5.75 3.40
C MET A 89 -1.48 4.63 4.41
N VAL A 90 -0.40 4.60 5.17
CA VAL A 90 -0.13 3.56 6.17
C VAL A 90 0.17 4.21 7.50
N ASP A 91 0.18 3.41 8.58
CA ASP A 91 0.39 3.94 9.92
C ASP A 91 1.81 4.47 10.10
N SER A 92 2.79 3.74 9.62
CA SER A 92 4.18 4.16 9.72
C SER A 92 5.04 3.31 8.80
N VAL A 93 6.20 3.84 8.44
CA VAL A 93 7.18 3.09 7.66
C VAL A 93 8.37 2.87 8.59
N SER A 94 8.79 1.60 8.71
CA SER A 94 9.85 1.24 9.65
C SER A 94 11.23 1.32 9.06
N GLU A 95 11.47 0.60 7.98
CA GLU A 95 12.84 0.42 7.49
C GLU A 95 12.85 -0.28 6.16
N VAL A 96 14.02 -0.36 5.57
CA VAL A 96 14.27 -1.19 4.39
C VAL A 96 15.06 -2.39 4.87
N VAL A 97 14.62 -3.59 4.52
CA VAL A 97 15.28 -4.83 4.93
C VAL A 97 15.63 -5.64 3.71
N GLN A 98 16.65 -6.47 3.87
CA GLN A 98 17.04 -7.42 2.84
C GLN A 98 16.63 -8.81 3.31
N ILE A 99 15.86 -9.51 2.51
CA ILE A 99 15.32 -10.81 2.90
C ILE A 99 15.74 -11.83 1.85
N GLU A 100 16.28 -12.98 2.35
CA GLU A 100 16.69 -14.05 1.46
C GLU A 100 15.48 -14.78 0.96
N GLU A 101 15.56 -15.27 -0.26
CA GLU A 101 14.43 -15.95 -0.86
C GLU A 101 14.00 -17.18 -0.04
N GLU A 102 14.95 -17.87 0.55
CA GLU A 102 14.60 -19.06 1.33
C GLU A 102 13.87 -18.70 2.62
N ASP A 103 13.86 -17.45 3.02
CA ASP A 103 13.11 -17.04 4.21
C ASP A 103 11.71 -16.57 3.87
N ILE A 104 11.29 -16.71 2.63
CA ILE A 104 9.95 -16.33 2.20
C ILE A 104 9.15 -17.59 1.93
N ALA A 105 8.02 -17.74 2.62
CA ALA A 105 7.17 -18.90 2.48
C ALA A 105 5.82 -18.48 1.92
N LYS A 106 5.08 -19.47 1.41
CA LYS A 106 3.73 -19.21 0.96
C LYS A 106 2.86 -18.86 2.16
N PRO A 107 1.90 -17.94 1.98
CA PRO A 107 1.05 -17.56 3.10
C PRO A 107 0.08 -18.68 3.47
N PRO A 108 -0.11 -18.93 4.75
CA PRO A 108 -1.20 -19.77 5.18
C PRO A 108 -2.52 -19.09 4.86
N GLU A 109 -3.59 -19.87 4.80
CA GLU A 109 -4.85 -19.32 4.41
C GLU A 109 -5.36 -18.22 5.32
N GLU A 110 -5.11 -18.33 6.60
CA GLU A 110 -5.65 -17.37 7.53
C GLU A 110 -4.56 -16.68 8.30
N ILE A 111 -3.79 -15.85 7.63
CA ILE A 111 -2.67 -15.22 8.30
C ILE A 111 -2.98 -13.82 8.77
N SER A 112 -3.95 -13.15 8.19
CA SER A 112 -4.27 -11.79 8.57
C SER A 112 -5.66 -11.45 8.06
N ASP A 113 -6.09 -10.22 8.29
CA ASP A 113 -7.36 -9.74 7.78
C ASP A 113 -7.36 -9.59 6.28
N ILE A 114 -6.20 -9.70 5.66
CA ILE A 114 -6.08 -9.48 4.23
C ILE A 114 -6.21 -10.80 3.50
N ASN A 115 -7.06 -10.84 2.48
CA ASN A 115 -7.26 -12.03 1.68
C ASN A 115 -5.93 -12.46 1.08
N SER A 116 -5.69 -13.77 1.07
CA SER A 116 -4.41 -14.32 0.63
C SER A 116 -4.10 -14.01 -0.82
N LYS A 117 -5.09 -13.66 -1.63
CA LYS A 117 -4.80 -13.30 -3.03
C LYS A 117 -3.95 -12.04 -3.14
N TYR A 118 -3.94 -11.20 -2.10
CA TYR A 118 -3.14 -9.99 -2.10
C TYR A 118 -1.74 -10.21 -1.54
N ILE A 119 -1.44 -11.43 -1.09
CA ILE A 119 -0.19 -11.70 -0.40
C ILE A 119 0.70 -12.57 -1.26
N THR A 120 1.91 -12.07 -1.55
CA THR A 120 2.89 -12.83 -2.31
C THR A 120 3.55 -13.89 -1.44
N GLY A 121 3.81 -13.57 -0.20
CA GLY A 121 4.48 -14.49 0.70
C GLY A 121 4.58 -13.94 2.09
N VAL A 122 5.15 -14.75 2.97
CA VAL A 122 5.37 -14.35 4.36
C VAL A 122 6.84 -14.54 4.64
N ALA A 123 7.51 -13.46 5.06
CA ALA A 123 8.94 -13.48 5.27
C ALA A 123 9.26 -13.55 6.75
N LYS A 124 10.22 -14.38 7.08
CA LYS A 124 10.76 -14.45 8.43
C LYS A 124 12.02 -13.60 8.47
N TYR A 125 12.10 -12.70 9.42
CA TYR A 125 13.24 -11.83 9.54
C TYR A 125 13.57 -11.69 11.02
N LYS A 126 14.58 -12.46 11.46
CA LYS A 126 14.92 -12.55 12.88
C LYS A 126 13.69 -13.06 13.62
N VAL A 127 13.17 -12.31 14.58
CA VAL A 127 11.99 -12.74 15.32
C VAL A 127 10.70 -12.11 14.77
N ARG A 128 10.80 -11.43 13.66
CA ARG A 128 9.64 -10.72 13.09
C ARG A 128 9.12 -11.46 11.88
N ILE A 129 7.88 -11.17 11.53
CA ILE A 129 7.23 -11.72 10.34
C ILE A 129 6.67 -10.58 9.54
N PHE A 130 6.98 -10.54 8.25
CA PHE A 130 6.45 -9.54 7.34
C PHE A 130 5.53 -10.19 6.33
N ILE A 131 4.39 -9.57 6.09
CA ILE A 131 3.45 -10.01 5.08
C ILE A 131 3.78 -9.27 3.79
N ILE A 132 4.25 -10.00 2.78
CA ILE A 132 4.66 -9.38 1.51
C ILE A 132 3.45 -9.26 0.61
N LEU A 133 3.19 -8.06 0.13
CA LEU A 133 2.00 -7.75 -0.63
C LEU A 133 2.29 -7.70 -2.12
N ASP A 134 1.26 -8.06 -2.90
CA ASP A 134 1.31 -7.99 -4.36
C ASP A 134 0.69 -6.66 -4.77
N ILE A 135 1.55 -5.72 -5.14
CA ILE A 135 1.10 -4.38 -5.48
C ILE A 135 0.20 -4.38 -6.71
N ASP A 136 0.50 -5.21 -7.67
CA ASP A 136 -0.29 -5.23 -8.91
C ASP A 136 -1.70 -5.73 -8.66
N ILE A 137 -1.87 -6.73 -7.83
CA ILE A 137 -3.20 -7.24 -7.55
C ILE A 137 -4.00 -6.24 -6.72
N ILE A 138 -3.36 -5.64 -5.73
CA ILE A 138 -4.04 -4.66 -4.90
C ILE A 138 -4.53 -3.49 -5.74
N THR A 139 -3.68 -2.95 -6.59
CA THR A 139 -4.05 -1.80 -7.38
C THR A 139 -4.97 -2.17 -8.53
N GLY A 140 -4.84 -3.38 -9.06
CA GLY A 140 -5.74 -3.85 -10.10
C GLY A 140 -7.16 -3.98 -9.61
N ASP A 141 -7.31 -4.50 -8.40
CA ASP A 141 -8.62 -4.60 -7.78
C ASP A 141 -9.26 -3.22 -7.61
N THR A 142 -8.51 -2.28 -7.10
CA THR A 142 -8.97 -0.94 -6.93
C THR A 142 -9.35 -0.30 -8.25
N LYS A 143 -8.53 -0.54 -9.26
CA LYS A 143 -8.78 0.00 -10.55
C LYS A 143 -10.03 -0.60 -11.18
N ASN A 144 -10.15 -1.91 -11.10
CA ASN A 144 -11.28 -2.59 -11.74
C ASN A 144 -12.59 -2.20 -11.16
N THR A 145 -12.61 -1.75 -9.96
CA THR A 145 -13.86 -1.40 -9.43
C THR A 145 -14.30 -0.13 -9.91
N GLU A 146 -13.49 0.66 -10.47
CA GLU A 146 -14.01 1.78 -10.97
C GLU A 146 -14.30 1.55 -12.28
N GLY A 147 -14.21 0.41 -12.66
CA GLY A 147 -14.55 0.17 -13.89
C GLY A 147 -15.63 0.87 -14.15
N GLY A 148 -15.98 0.99 -13.39
CA GLY A 148 -16.73 1.73 -13.60
C GLY A 148 -16.18 2.98 -13.66
N LEU A 149 -15.67 3.35 -13.13
CA LEU A 149 -15.30 4.50 -13.09
C LEU A 149 -14.43 4.81 -13.98
N LYS A 150 -14.45 4.59 -14.46
CA LYS A 150 -13.71 4.82 -15.14
C LYS A 150 -13.52 5.92 -15.12
N ILE A 151 -13.55 6.30 -14.39
CA ILE A 151 -13.27 7.16 -14.25
C ILE A 151 -12.58 7.49 -14.51
N ASP A 152 -12.59 7.11 -14.42
CA ASP A 152 -12.05 7.27 -14.71
C ASP A 152 -11.94 7.54 -15.45
N GLU A 153 -12.16 7.35 -15.71
CA GLU A 153 -12.05 7.48 -16.39
C GLU A 153 -12.58 8.17 -16.88
N GLU A 154 -12.99 8.40 -16.90
CA GLU A 154 -13.35 8.90 -17.22
C GLU A 154 -13.36 9.75 -17.14
N TYR A 155 -13.21 10.02 -16.79
CA TYR A 155 -13.03 10.66 -16.54
C TYR A 155 -12.68 11.12 -16.95
#